data_2d1708aa912c370a810b054a186ad9dd
#
_entry.id   2d1708aa912c370a810b054a186ad9dd
#
_cell.length_a   1.000
_cell.length_b   1.000
_cell.length_c   1.000
_cell.angle_alpha   90.00
_cell.angle_beta   90.00
_cell.angle_gamma   90.00
#
_symmetry.space_group_name_H-M   'P 1'
#
loop_
_entity.id
_entity.type
_entity.pdbx_description
1 polymer ?
#
loop_
_entity_poly.entity_id
_entity_poly.type
_entity_poly.pdbx_seq_one_letter_code
_entity_poly.pdbx_strand_id
1 'polypeptide(L)'
;MYHKVLVPLDGSTLAECALTHVKTMVQEGFAREVTLLSVVHVDAPYSELYGAHFDINKMKKAYFDAAGKYLAGVQARLGTEGIQAKSEVVEHDPPAPAITDYAAKNGLDLIVIATHGYTGLKKLMLGSVALSILHHSRTPVLLIRPEASRS
;
A
#
# COMPACT_ATOMS: atom_id res chain seq x y z
N MET A 1 21.85 3.04 -3.24
CA MET A 1 21.21 1.74 -3.58
C MET A 1 20.27 1.37 -2.44
N TYR A 2 19.04 1.04 -2.76
CA TYR A 2 18.07 0.55 -1.80
C TYR A 2 17.93 -0.96 -1.93
N HIS A 3 18.06 -1.71 -0.84
CA HIS A 3 17.96 -3.16 -0.90
C HIS A 3 16.53 -3.66 -0.77
N LYS A 4 15.75 -3.06 0.12
CA LYS A 4 14.41 -3.52 0.50
C LYS A 4 13.40 -2.39 0.36
N VAL A 5 12.53 -2.50 -0.62
CA VAL A 5 11.54 -1.48 -0.96
C VAL A 5 10.14 -1.93 -0.51
N LEU A 6 9.43 -1.04 0.16
CA LEU A 6 8.03 -1.21 0.54
C LEU A 6 7.13 -0.43 -0.41
N VAL A 7 6.09 -1.09 -0.92
CA VAL A 7 5.09 -0.48 -1.80
C VAL A 7 3.70 -0.66 -1.17
N PRO A 8 3.18 0.37 -0.49
CA PRO A 8 1.79 0.34 -0.02
C PRO A 8 0.81 0.43 -1.19
N LEU A 9 -0.18 -0.46 -1.19
CA LEU A 9 -1.22 -0.52 -2.20
C LEU A 9 -2.59 -0.65 -1.53
N ASP A 10 -3.56 0.12 -2.01
CA ASP A 10 -4.93 0.16 -1.50
C ASP A 10 -5.97 -0.50 -2.44
N GLY A 11 -5.49 -1.12 -3.51
CA GLY A 11 -6.36 -1.72 -4.54
C GLY A 11 -6.76 -0.75 -5.66
N SER A 12 -6.43 0.53 -5.55
CA SER A 12 -6.72 1.51 -6.60
C SER A 12 -5.69 1.47 -7.73
N THR A 13 -6.12 1.82 -8.94
CA THR A 13 -5.21 1.97 -10.08
C THR A 13 -4.24 3.15 -9.89
N LEU A 14 -4.66 4.20 -9.19
CA LEU A 14 -3.79 5.33 -8.88
C LEU A 14 -2.61 4.93 -7.99
N ALA A 15 -2.84 4.09 -6.98
CA ALA A 15 -1.76 3.60 -6.12
C ALA A 15 -0.73 2.77 -6.90
N GLU A 16 -1.16 2.05 -7.92
CA GLU A 16 -0.30 1.18 -8.73
C GLU A 16 0.69 1.95 -9.61
N CYS A 17 0.57 3.28 -9.76
CA CYS A 17 1.56 4.07 -10.50
C CYS A 17 2.97 3.98 -9.88
N ALA A 18 3.06 3.69 -8.58
CA ALA A 18 4.32 3.44 -7.90
C ALA A 18 5.06 2.22 -8.44
N LEU A 19 4.35 1.20 -8.91
CA LEU A 19 4.93 -0.05 -9.40
C LEU A 19 5.83 0.15 -10.62
N THR A 20 5.49 1.08 -11.53
CA THR A 20 6.30 1.38 -12.69
C THR A 20 7.71 1.82 -12.30
N HIS A 21 7.81 2.69 -11.29
CA HIS A 21 9.10 3.15 -10.78
C HIS A 21 9.87 2.05 -10.06
N VAL A 22 9.17 1.24 -9.28
CA VAL A 22 9.77 0.10 -8.58
C VAL A 22 10.32 -0.93 -9.56
N LYS A 23 9.60 -1.21 -10.65
CA LYS A 23 10.08 -2.10 -11.72
C LYS A 23 11.40 -1.59 -12.30
N THR A 24 11.47 -0.31 -12.67
CA THR A 24 12.70 0.30 -13.17
C THR A 24 13.82 0.18 -12.15
N MET A 25 13.54 0.47 -10.87
CA MET A 25 14.57 0.35 -9.83
C MET A 25 15.14 -1.07 -9.70
N VAL A 26 14.29 -2.09 -9.81
CA VAL A 26 14.75 -3.50 -9.76
C VAL A 26 15.54 -3.86 -11.01
N GLN A 27 15.05 -3.48 -12.19
CA GLN A 27 15.69 -3.78 -13.47
C GLN A 27 17.07 -3.12 -13.60
N GLU A 28 17.20 -1.90 -13.07
CA GLU A 28 18.46 -1.15 -13.05
C GLU A 28 19.38 -1.53 -11.86
N GLY A 29 18.96 -2.47 -11.03
CA GLY A 29 19.74 -2.94 -9.89
C GLY A 29 19.77 -2.01 -8.68
N PHE A 30 18.89 -1.01 -8.62
CA PHE A 30 18.78 -0.09 -7.48
C PHE A 30 17.93 -0.65 -6.33
N ALA A 31 17.15 -1.69 -6.57
CA ALA A 31 16.38 -2.40 -5.55
C ALA A 31 16.51 -3.92 -5.76
N ARG A 32 16.44 -4.69 -4.68
CA ARG A 32 16.57 -6.16 -4.71
C ARG A 32 15.34 -6.89 -4.22
N GLU A 33 14.76 -6.44 -3.12
CA GLU A 33 13.59 -7.04 -2.51
C GLU A 33 12.43 -6.05 -2.55
N VAL A 34 11.28 -6.51 -3.01
CA VAL A 34 10.05 -5.72 -3.07
C VAL A 34 9.02 -6.35 -2.14
N THR A 35 8.45 -5.56 -1.27
CA THR A 35 7.33 -5.96 -0.41
C THR A 35 6.11 -5.11 -0.75
N LEU A 36 5.02 -5.77 -1.10
CA LEU A 36 3.72 -5.15 -1.32
C LEU A 36 2.94 -5.22 0.00
N LEU A 37 2.41 -4.10 0.45
CA LEU A 37 1.66 -4.03 1.71
C LEU A 37 0.28 -3.44 1.47
N SER A 38 -0.74 -4.13 1.94
CA SER A 38 -2.10 -3.60 2.01
C SER A 38 -2.52 -3.46 3.46
N VAL A 39 -3.06 -2.32 3.81
CA VAL A 39 -3.61 -2.06 5.14
C VAL A 39 -5.13 -2.06 5.02
N VAL A 40 -5.76 -2.98 5.74
CA VAL A 40 -7.22 -3.08 5.79
C VAL A 40 -7.74 -2.48 7.08
N HIS A 41 -8.91 -1.89 7.00
CA HIS A 41 -9.66 -1.37 8.13
C HIS A 41 -11.08 -1.90 8.07
N VAL A 42 -11.56 -2.37 9.20
CA VAL A 42 -12.92 -2.90 9.32
C VAL A 42 -13.67 -2.10 10.38
N ASP A 43 -14.56 -1.23 9.92
CA ASP A 43 -15.50 -0.56 10.79
C ASP A 43 -16.58 -1.53 11.24
N ALA A 44 -16.86 -1.58 12.55
CA ALA A 44 -18.07 -2.20 13.06
C ALA A 44 -19.25 -1.37 12.58
N PRO A 45 -20.17 -1.92 11.77
CA PRO A 45 -21.27 -1.13 11.28
C PRO A 45 -22.22 -0.75 12.43
N TYR A 46 -22.85 0.39 12.30
CA TYR A 46 -23.90 0.90 13.21
C TYR A 46 -25.06 -0.08 13.42
N SER A 47 -25.11 -1.19 12.67
CA SER A 47 -26.11 -2.24 12.84
C SER A 47 -26.06 -2.95 14.19
N GLU A 48 -24.97 -2.88 14.94
CA GLU A 48 -24.97 -3.31 16.34
C GLU A 48 -25.99 -2.56 17.20
N LEU A 49 -26.31 -1.30 16.82
CA LEU A 49 -27.34 -0.51 17.47
C LEU A 49 -28.77 -0.99 17.13
N TYR A 50 -28.94 -1.79 16.09
CA TYR A 50 -30.25 -2.25 15.61
C TYR A 50 -30.48 -3.75 15.83
N GLY A 51 -29.62 -4.43 16.59
CA GLY A 51 -29.80 -5.85 16.95
C GLY A 51 -29.63 -6.84 15.80
N ALA A 52 -29.06 -6.44 14.68
CA ALA A 52 -28.67 -7.36 13.63
C ALA A 52 -27.43 -8.14 14.08
N HIS A 53 -27.48 -9.48 14.02
CA HIS A 53 -26.34 -10.35 14.27
C HIS A 53 -25.29 -10.14 13.17
N PHE A 54 -24.32 -9.27 13.44
CA PHE A 54 -23.24 -8.97 12.53
C PHE A 54 -21.98 -9.72 12.96
N ASP A 55 -21.50 -10.62 12.11
CA ASP A 55 -20.25 -11.34 12.37
C ASP A 55 -19.04 -10.54 11.86
N ILE A 56 -18.45 -9.74 12.75
CA ILE A 56 -17.28 -8.93 12.44
C ILE A 56 -16.08 -9.78 12.02
N ASN A 57 -15.96 -11.01 12.53
CA ASN A 57 -14.85 -11.90 12.18
C ASN A 57 -14.97 -12.40 10.72
N LYS A 58 -16.18 -12.67 10.26
CA LYS A 58 -16.42 -12.98 8.86
C LYS A 58 -16.10 -11.83 7.94
N MET A 59 -16.46 -10.61 8.36
CA MET A 59 -16.17 -9.41 7.60
C MET A 59 -14.66 -9.17 7.52
N LYS A 60 -13.96 -9.23 8.66
CA LYS A 60 -12.50 -9.11 8.70
C LYS A 60 -11.84 -10.11 7.76
N LYS A 61 -12.25 -11.37 7.83
CA LYS A 61 -11.74 -12.41 6.94
C LYS A 61 -11.96 -12.08 5.47
N ALA A 62 -13.15 -11.59 5.12
CA ALA A 62 -13.47 -11.19 3.75
C ALA A 62 -12.57 -10.05 3.25
N TYR A 63 -12.30 -9.03 4.08
CA TYR A 63 -11.40 -7.95 3.74
C TYR A 63 -9.95 -8.41 3.59
N PHE A 64 -9.47 -9.25 4.50
CA PHE A 64 -8.13 -9.84 4.40
C PHE A 64 -7.98 -10.71 3.15
N ASP A 65 -8.96 -11.57 2.87
CA ASP A 65 -8.95 -12.44 1.70
C ASP A 65 -8.96 -11.62 0.40
N ALA A 66 -9.78 -10.57 0.33
CA ALA A 66 -9.85 -9.68 -0.82
C ALA A 66 -8.53 -8.93 -1.05
N ALA A 67 -7.94 -8.38 0.01
CA ALA A 67 -6.66 -7.69 -0.07
C ALA A 67 -5.53 -8.65 -0.45
N GLY A 68 -5.49 -9.84 0.15
CA GLY A 68 -4.51 -10.88 -0.18
C GLY A 68 -4.61 -11.34 -1.62
N LYS A 69 -5.82 -11.54 -2.13
CA LYS A 69 -6.07 -11.90 -3.53
C LYS A 69 -5.63 -10.79 -4.49
N TYR A 70 -5.92 -9.55 -4.15
CA TYR A 70 -5.46 -8.40 -4.91
C TYR A 70 -3.93 -8.35 -5.00
N LEU A 71 -3.24 -8.45 -3.87
CA LEU A 71 -1.78 -8.44 -3.84
C LEU A 71 -1.18 -9.64 -4.58
N ALA A 72 -1.78 -10.82 -4.49
CA ALA A 72 -1.35 -12.00 -5.24
C ALA A 72 -1.44 -11.76 -6.76
N GLY A 73 -2.46 -11.06 -7.21
CA GLY A 73 -2.58 -10.65 -8.61
C GLY A 73 -1.46 -9.70 -9.05
N VAL A 74 -1.11 -8.74 -8.20
CA VAL A 74 0.02 -7.83 -8.45
C VAL A 74 1.34 -8.60 -8.47
N GLN A 75 1.56 -9.50 -7.50
CA GLN A 75 2.75 -10.36 -7.47
C GLN A 75 2.90 -11.18 -8.76
N ALA A 76 1.81 -11.77 -9.23
CA ALA A 76 1.81 -12.57 -10.46
C ALA A 76 2.20 -11.71 -11.68
N ARG A 77 1.67 -10.50 -11.79
CA ARG A 77 2.04 -9.56 -12.86
C ARG A 77 3.52 -9.17 -12.80
N LEU A 78 4.05 -8.87 -11.62
CA LEU A 78 5.47 -8.56 -11.42
C LEU A 78 6.34 -9.78 -11.74
N GLY A 79 5.90 -10.97 -11.36
CA GLY A 79 6.58 -12.23 -11.65
C GLY A 79 6.76 -12.50 -13.15
N THR A 80 5.78 -12.13 -13.99
CA THR A 80 5.91 -12.26 -15.46
C THR A 80 7.00 -11.35 -16.03
N GLU A 81 7.38 -10.31 -15.30
CA GLU A 81 8.45 -9.38 -15.64
C GLU A 81 9.79 -9.72 -14.94
N GLY A 82 9.86 -10.89 -14.30
CA GLY A 82 11.06 -11.35 -13.59
C GLY A 82 11.26 -10.70 -12.21
N ILE A 83 10.27 -10.01 -11.68
CA ILE A 83 10.35 -9.33 -10.38
C ILE A 83 9.64 -10.14 -9.33
N GLN A 84 10.40 -10.64 -8.37
CA GLN A 84 9.85 -11.36 -7.22
C GLN A 84 9.48 -10.39 -6.11
N ALA A 85 8.22 -10.39 -5.70
CA ALA A 85 7.73 -9.55 -4.62
C ALA A 85 7.12 -10.41 -3.51
N LYS A 86 7.30 -9.97 -2.28
CA LYS A 86 6.54 -10.48 -1.12
C LYS A 86 5.27 -9.66 -0.97
N SER A 87 4.25 -10.22 -0.35
CA SER A 87 3.05 -9.46 -0.03
C SER A 87 2.58 -9.73 1.39
N GLU A 88 2.00 -8.73 2.01
CA GLU A 88 1.42 -8.84 3.33
C GLU A 88 0.21 -7.93 3.48
N VAL A 89 -0.76 -8.39 4.25
CA VAL A 89 -1.96 -7.64 4.63
C VAL A 89 -1.94 -7.43 6.13
N VAL A 90 -2.11 -6.20 6.58
CA VAL A 90 -2.21 -5.86 8.00
C VAL A 90 -3.49 -5.09 8.27
N GLU A 91 -4.00 -5.19 9.50
CA GLU A 91 -5.16 -4.43 9.94
C GLU A 91 -4.71 -3.26 10.81
N HIS A 92 -5.12 -2.05 10.45
CA HIS A 92 -4.90 -0.86 11.27
C HIS A 92 -5.75 0.31 10.78
N ASP A 93 -6.11 1.20 11.68
CA ASP A 93 -6.71 2.48 11.37
C ASP A 93 -6.10 3.58 12.25
N PRO A 94 -5.56 4.65 11.68
CA PRO A 94 -5.39 4.93 10.25
C PRO A 94 -4.25 4.12 9.62
N PRO A 95 -4.18 4.01 8.26
CA PRO A 95 -3.21 3.13 7.60
C PRO A 95 -1.75 3.60 7.68
N ALA A 96 -1.48 4.89 7.75
CA ALA A 96 -0.12 5.42 7.68
C ALA A 96 0.80 4.91 8.82
N PRO A 97 0.39 4.87 10.09
CA PRO A 97 1.23 4.30 11.16
C PRO A 97 1.58 2.84 10.92
N ALA A 98 0.66 2.03 10.40
CA ALA A 98 0.92 0.64 10.09
C ALA A 98 2.01 0.51 9.01
N ILE A 99 2.00 1.37 8.00
CA ILE A 99 2.99 1.38 6.93
C ILE A 99 4.37 1.76 7.46
N THR A 100 4.46 2.84 8.22
CA THR A 100 5.75 3.30 8.78
C THR A 100 6.33 2.32 9.80
N ASP A 101 5.48 1.74 10.64
CA ASP A 101 5.89 0.74 11.63
C ASP A 101 6.35 -0.56 10.95
N TYR A 102 5.63 -1.01 9.93
CA TYR A 102 6.01 -2.18 9.15
C TYR A 102 7.39 -1.98 8.51
N ALA A 103 7.62 -0.83 7.89
CA ALA A 103 8.90 -0.50 7.27
C ALA A 103 10.04 -0.56 8.30
N ALA A 104 9.85 0.07 9.46
CA ALA A 104 10.85 0.09 10.52
C ALA A 104 11.14 -1.30 11.09
N LYS A 105 10.10 -2.06 11.42
CA LYS A 105 10.24 -3.41 12.03
C LYS A 105 10.88 -4.43 11.10
N ASN A 106 10.66 -4.31 9.80
CA ASN A 106 11.15 -5.27 8.82
C ASN A 106 12.42 -4.81 8.08
N GLY A 107 13.00 -3.69 8.51
CA GLY A 107 14.24 -3.17 7.93
C GLY A 107 14.11 -2.79 6.47
N LEU A 108 12.93 -2.27 6.08
CA LEU A 108 12.72 -1.70 4.74
C LEU A 108 13.45 -0.36 4.68
N ASP A 109 14.18 -0.12 3.62
CA ASP A 109 15.05 1.05 3.50
C ASP A 109 14.50 2.14 2.56
N LEU A 110 13.38 1.86 1.89
CA LEU A 110 12.65 2.83 1.08
C LEU A 110 11.16 2.50 1.05
N ILE A 111 10.32 3.51 1.23
CA ILE A 111 8.87 3.42 0.95
C ILE A 111 8.63 4.13 -0.38
N VAL A 112 8.03 3.44 -1.35
CA VAL A 112 7.60 4.02 -2.63
C VAL A 112 6.08 4.03 -2.66
N ILE A 113 5.50 5.21 -2.64
CA ILE A 113 4.05 5.38 -2.53
C ILE A 113 3.52 6.43 -3.51
N ALA A 114 2.34 6.18 -4.06
CA ALA A 114 1.62 7.17 -4.83
C ALA A 114 1.13 8.32 -3.93
N THR A 115 1.12 9.54 -4.47
CA THR A 115 0.62 10.70 -3.74
C THR A 115 -0.88 10.66 -3.49
N HIS A 116 -1.64 9.85 -4.28
CA HIS A 116 -3.08 9.70 -4.19
C HIS A 116 -3.47 8.23 -4.30
N GLY A 117 -4.51 7.85 -3.55
CA GLY A 117 -5.17 6.56 -3.66
C GLY A 117 -6.61 6.73 -4.17
N TYR A 118 -7.56 6.04 -3.52
CA TYR A 118 -8.97 6.04 -3.90
C TYR A 118 -9.64 7.42 -4.00
N THR A 119 -9.22 8.36 -3.19
CA THR A 119 -9.91 9.66 -3.10
C THR A 119 -9.55 10.63 -4.22
N GLY A 120 -8.53 10.34 -5.03
CA GLY A 120 -8.20 11.08 -6.26
C GLY A 120 -8.25 12.60 -6.15
N LEU A 121 -7.80 13.16 -5.04
CA LEU A 121 -7.93 14.58 -4.76
C LEU A 121 -7.20 15.46 -5.77
N LYS A 122 -7.75 16.62 -5.98
CA LYS A 122 -7.36 17.64 -6.99
C LYS A 122 -5.85 17.94 -7.01
N LYS A 123 -5.40 18.35 -8.17
CA LYS A 123 -4.06 18.60 -8.72
C LYS A 123 -2.89 19.03 -7.82
N LEU A 124 -3.10 19.47 -6.58
CA LEU A 124 -2.06 20.06 -5.74
C LEU A 124 -1.99 19.50 -4.31
N MET A 125 -2.85 18.56 -3.96
CA MET A 125 -2.90 18.03 -2.58
C MET A 125 -2.35 16.61 -2.51
N LEU A 126 -1.46 16.37 -1.55
CA LEU A 126 -1.08 15.02 -1.19
C LEU A 126 -2.27 14.31 -0.51
N GLY A 127 -2.46 13.02 -0.80
CA GLY A 127 -3.40 12.21 -0.06
C GLY A 127 -3.03 12.14 1.43
N SER A 128 -4.01 11.91 2.29
CA SER A 128 -3.80 11.90 3.74
C SER A 128 -2.78 10.87 4.19
N VAL A 129 -2.77 9.69 3.57
CA VAL A 129 -1.81 8.62 3.89
C VAL A 129 -0.40 9.02 3.48
N ALA A 130 -0.21 9.50 2.25
CA ALA A 130 1.09 9.94 1.75
C ALA A 130 1.65 11.09 2.58
N LEU A 131 0.83 12.05 2.94
CA LEU A 131 1.22 13.19 3.78
C LEU A 131 1.64 12.73 5.18
N SER A 132 0.87 11.84 5.79
CA SER A 132 1.18 11.29 7.12
C SER A 132 2.48 10.49 7.12
N ILE A 133 2.71 9.68 6.11
CA ILE A 133 3.96 8.94 5.94
C ILE A 133 5.14 9.90 5.80
N LEU A 134 5.00 10.92 4.97
CA LEU A 134 6.04 11.93 4.77
C LEU A 134 6.44 12.63 6.08
N HIS A 135 5.47 12.93 6.93
CA HIS A 135 5.73 13.59 8.22
C HIS A 135 6.30 12.69 9.30
N HIS A 136 5.96 11.42 9.31
CA HIS A 136 6.24 10.53 10.45
C HIS A 136 7.23 9.40 10.15
N SER A 137 7.53 9.14 8.87
CA SER A 137 8.43 8.05 8.52
C SER A 137 9.88 8.36 8.87
N ARG A 138 10.55 7.38 9.45
CA ARG A 138 12.01 7.37 9.61
C ARG A 138 12.70 6.71 8.42
N THR A 139 11.95 5.92 7.66
CA THR A 139 12.41 5.33 6.41
C THR A 139 12.28 6.35 5.28
N PRO A 140 13.28 6.50 4.41
CA PRO A 140 13.16 7.34 3.22
C PRO A 140 11.90 7.06 2.41
N VAL A 141 11.30 8.09 1.85
CA VAL A 141 10.03 8.01 1.12
C VAL A 141 10.19 8.59 -0.27
N LEU A 142 9.84 7.82 -1.28
CA LEU A 142 9.71 8.27 -2.66
C LEU A 142 8.22 8.42 -2.99
N LEU A 143 7.80 9.66 -3.22
CA LEU A 143 6.43 9.99 -3.60
C LEU A 143 6.29 9.99 -5.12
N ILE A 144 5.38 9.17 -5.63
CA ILE A 144 5.08 9.09 -7.06
C ILE A 144 3.75 9.79 -7.34
N ARG A 145 3.80 10.77 -8.22
CA ARG A 145 2.60 11.45 -8.67
C ARG A 145 2.00 10.70 -9.87
N PRO A 146 0.73 10.28 -9.82
CA PRO A 146 0.08 9.65 -10.96
C PRO A 146 0.07 10.57 -12.19
N GLU A 147 0.24 10.00 -13.38
CA GLU A 147 0.30 10.80 -14.61
C GLU A 147 -0.98 11.60 -14.87
N ALA A 148 -2.15 11.03 -14.56
CA ALA A 148 -3.44 11.71 -14.68
C ALA A 148 -3.52 13.01 -13.85
N SER A 149 -2.68 13.18 -12.83
CA SER A 149 -2.61 14.39 -12.00
C SER A 149 -1.58 15.42 -12.48
N ARG A 150 -0.85 15.11 -13.56
CA ARG A 150 0.16 16.01 -14.15
C ARG A 150 -0.42 16.99 -15.19
N SER A 151 -1.64 16.75 -15.62
CA SER A 151 -2.31 17.58 -16.62
C SER A 151 -2.97 18.82 -16.00
#